data_ec60a77ac7a19abe1b359f5338437a40
#
_entry.id   ec60a77ac7a19abe1b359f5338437a40
#
_cell.length_a   1.000
_cell.length_b   1.000
_cell.length_c   1.000
_cell.angle_alpha   90.00
_cell.angle_beta   90.00
_cell.angle_gamma   90.00
#
_symmetry.space_group_name_H-M   'P 1'
#
loop_
_entity.id
_entity.type
_entity.pdbx_description
1 polymer ?
#
loop_
_entity_poly.entity_id
_entity_poly.type
_entity_poly.pdbx_seq_one_letter_code
_entity_poly.pdbx_strand_id
1 'polypeptide(L)'
;FVIGADFVGKDKVALVLGDNIFYGAGFSKLVQSFNDVDGAAVFAYEVNDPERYGVVEFDENNNALSLEEKPKVPKSNFAVPGLYFYDNQVVEIAKNIPASPRGEFEITDVNKVYLERKQLQVGIMNRGTAWLDTGTFESLADACEFVRVIEKRQSQKIGCIEEVAFRMGFIDKAQLLVLADKYAKSGYGEYLRNLKK
;
A
#
# COMPACT_ATOMS: atom_id res chain seq x y z
N PHE A 1 -1.09 0.03 -15.21
CA PHE A 1 -1.64 -1.25 -15.69
C PHE A 1 -1.47 -1.42 -17.19
N VAL A 2 -1.67 -0.39 -18.01
CA VAL A 2 -1.52 -0.50 -19.48
C VAL A 2 -0.09 -0.91 -19.86
N ILE A 3 0.93 -0.24 -19.29
CA ILE A 3 2.35 -0.55 -19.55
C ILE A 3 2.72 -1.94 -18.99
N GLY A 4 2.17 -2.31 -17.83
CA GLY A 4 2.46 -3.59 -17.16
C GLY A 4 1.53 -4.74 -17.57
N ALA A 5 0.69 -4.58 -18.59
CA ALA A 5 -0.33 -5.55 -18.96
C ALA A 5 0.22 -6.96 -19.21
N ASP A 6 1.35 -7.06 -19.93
CA ASP A 6 2.00 -8.35 -20.22
C ASP A 6 2.56 -9.00 -18.94
N PHE A 7 3.04 -8.21 -17.99
CA PHE A 7 3.52 -8.69 -16.69
C PHE A 7 2.36 -9.19 -15.82
N VAL A 8 1.25 -8.45 -15.77
CA VAL A 8 0.05 -8.83 -15.02
C VAL A 8 -0.60 -10.07 -15.63
N GLY A 9 -0.60 -10.18 -16.96
CA GLY A 9 -1.18 -11.33 -17.68
C GLY A 9 -2.65 -11.52 -17.33
N LYS A 10 -2.97 -12.65 -16.70
CA LYS A 10 -4.34 -13.04 -16.28
C LYS A 10 -4.51 -13.04 -14.75
N ASP A 11 -3.49 -12.64 -14.02
CA ASP A 11 -3.48 -12.72 -12.57
C ASP A 11 -4.19 -11.51 -11.93
N LYS A 12 -4.57 -11.66 -10.67
CA LYS A 12 -4.90 -10.55 -9.77
C LYS A 12 -3.63 -9.77 -9.48
N VAL A 13 -3.74 -8.50 -9.17
CA VAL A 13 -2.58 -7.63 -8.97
C VAL A 13 -2.74 -6.73 -7.76
N ALA A 14 -1.66 -6.59 -6.99
CA ALA A 14 -1.52 -5.53 -6.01
C ALA A 14 -0.62 -4.43 -6.59
N LEU A 15 -1.03 -3.17 -6.41
CA LEU A 15 -0.23 -2.00 -6.73
C LEU A 15 0.10 -1.26 -5.44
N VAL A 16 1.38 -1.01 -5.20
CA VAL A 16 1.84 -0.12 -4.14
C VAL A 16 2.63 1.03 -4.76
N LEU A 17 2.34 2.25 -4.34
CA LEU A 17 3.12 3.42 -4.75
C LEU A 17 4.44 3.46 -3.99
N GLY A 18 5.53 3.73 -4.70
CA GLY A 18 6.88 3.62 -4.16
C GLY A 18 7.27 4.66 -3.10
N ASP A 19 6.47 5.69 -2.95
CA ASP A 19 6.60 6.76 -1.96
C ASP A 19 5.72 6.55 -0.72
N ASN A 20 5.02 5.41 -0.62
CA ASN A 20 4.15 5.09 0.51
C ASN A 20 4.79 4.08 1.45
N ILE A 21 4.85 4.43 2.74
CA ILE A 21 5.36 3.56 3.81
C ILE A 21 4.20 3.20 4.73
N PHE A 22 4.05 1.91 5.01
CA PHE A 22 3.04 1.37 5.91
C PHE A 22 3.69 0.65 7.08
N TYR A 23 3.26 0.93 8.29
CA TYR A 23 3.75 0.27 9.49
C TYR A 23 2.65 0.15 10.54
N GLY A 24 2.45 -1.03 11.11
CA GLY A 24 1.49 -1.22 12.20
C GLY A 24 1.19 -2.68 12.50
N ALA A 25 0.83 -2.94 13.75
CA ALA A 25 0.41 -4.26 14.17
C ALA A 25 -0.91 -4.66 13.48
N GLY A 26 -0.95 -5.86 12.90
CA GLY A 26 -2.14 -6.37 12.22
C GLY A 26 -2.28 -5.92 10.75
N PHE A 27 -1.47 -4.97 10.28
CA PHE A 27 -1.52 -4.50 8.89
C PHE A 27 -1.34 -5.64 7.88
N SER A 28 -0.40 -6.56 8.11
CA SER A 28 -0.21 -7.74 7.24
C SER A 28 -1.47 -8.61 7.13
N LYS A 29 -2.24 -8.76 8.20
CA LYS A 29 -3.50 -9.54 8.17
C LYS A 29 -4.57 -8.82 7.36
N LEU A 30 -4.66 -7.50 7.51
CA LEU A 30 -5.58 -6.67 6.71
C LEU A 30 -5.24 -6.78 5.22
N VAL A 31 -3.97 -6.66 4.85
CA VAL A 31 -3.51 -6.82 3.46
C VAL A 31 -3.81 -8.20 2.92
N GLN A 32 -3.52 -9.26 3.68
CA GLN A 32 -3.77 -10.64 3.28
C GLN A 32 -5.26 -10.96 3.05
N SER A 33 -6.18 -10.25 3.72
CA SER A 33 -7.62 -10.48 3.52
C SER A 33 -8.11 -10.10 2.12
N PHE A 34 -7.32 -9.34 1.36
CA PHE A 34 -7.63 -8.92 -0.01
C PHE A 34 -6.83 -9.65 -1.09
N ASN A 35 -6.02 -10.66 -0.72
CA ASN A 35 -5.23 -11.42 -1.71
C ASN A 35 -6.08 -12.09 -2.78
N ASP A 36 -7.33 -12.42 -2.47
CA ASP A 36 -8.26 -13.07 -3.39
C ASP A 36 -9.46 -12.18 -3.72
N VAL A 37 -9.24 -10.87 -3.82
CA VAL A 37 -10.30 -9.91 -4.12
C VAL A 37 -11.01 -10.25 -5.44
N ASP A 38 -12.34 -10.15 -5.43
CA ASP A 38 -13.18 -10.15 -6.62
C ASP A 38 -13.63 -8.70 -6.84
N GLY A 39 -13.16 -8.10 -7.93
CA GLY A 39 -13.23 -6.66 -8.16
C GLY A 39 -11.98 -5.93 -7.66
N ALA A 40 -12.15 -4.89 -6.84
CA ALA A 40 -11.08 -4.08 -6.30
C ALA A 40 -11.18 -3.88 -4.78
N ALA A 41 -10.05 -3.63 -4.15
CA ALA A 41 -10.00 -3.15 -2.77
C ALA A 41 -9.07 -1.93 -2.66
N VAL A 42 -9.56 -0.93 -1.94
CA VAL A 42 -8.82 0.26 -1.52
C VAL A 42 -8.76 0.30 0.00
N PHE A 43 -7.83 1.07 0.54
CA PHE A 43 -7.76 1.27 1.98
C PHE A 43 -8.24 2.67 2.35
N ALA A 44 -8.77 2.81 3.56
CA ALA A 44 -9.21 4.06 4.13
C ALA A 44 -8.36 4.38 5.35
N TYR A 45 -7.71 5.52 5.36
CA TYR A 45 -6.88 6.03 6.45
C TYR A 45 -7.37 7.40 6.88
N GLU A 46 -7.69 7.57 8.17
CA GLU A 46 -8.19 8.83 8.70
C GLU A 46 -7.08 9.87 8.79
N VAL A 47 -7.28 11.03 8.18
CA VAL A 47 -6.33 12.15 8.11
C VAL A 47 -7.00 13.47 8.51
N ASN A 48 -6.17 14.48 8.81
CA ASN A 48 -6.66 15.83 9.13
C ASN A 48 -6.75 16.75 7.88
N ASP A 49 -6.13 16.36 6.77
CA ASP A 49 -5.98 17.13 5.53
C ASP A 49 -6.42 16.31 4.30
N PRO A 50 -7.68 15.78 4.29
CA PRO A 50 -8.15 14.85 3.27
C PRO A 50 -8.15 15.43 1.86
N GLU A 51 -8.24 16.75 1.70
CA GLU A 51 -8.24 17.44 0.39
C GLU A 51 -6.96 17.22 -0.42
N ARG A 52 -5.90 16.71 0.19
CA ARG A 52 -4.63 16.41 -0.48
C ARG A 52 -4.62 15.08 -1.23
N TYR A 53 -5.58 14.20 -0.94
CA TYR A 53 -5.60 12.80 -1.33
C TYR A 53 -6.86 12.43 -2.10
N GLY A 54 -6.90 11.23 -2.65
CA GLY A 54 -8.15 10.58 -2.96
C GLY A 54 -8.95 10.34 -1.67
N VAL A 55 -10.22 10.68 -1.65
CA VAL A 55 -11.08 10.56 -0.47
C VAL A 55 -12.18 9.56 -0.72
N VAL A 56 -12.34 8.61 0.19
CA VAL A 56 -13.41 7.60 0.15
C VAL A 56 -14.44 7.88 1.24
N GLU A 57 -15.73 7.85 0.86
CA GLU A 57 -16.87 7.78 1.78
C GLU A 57 -17.42 6.36 1.75
N PHE A 58 -17.80 5.83 2.90
CA PHE A 58 -18.33 4.46 3.03
C PHE A 58 -19.41 4.39 4.11
N ASP A 59 -20.26 3.37 4.05
CA ASP A 59 -21.34 3.10 5.00
C ASP A 59 -20.84 2.29 6.22
N GLU A 60 -21.76 2.00 7.15
CA GLU A 60 -21.50 1.22 8.36
C GLU A 60 -21.05 -0.23 8.07
N ASN A 61 -21.28 -0.72 6.86
CA ASN A 61 -20.86 -2.04 6.40
C ASN A 61 -19.57 -2.01 5.60
N ASN A 62 -18.86 -0.86 5.58
CA ASN A 62 -17.65 -0.60 4.78
C ASN A 62 -17.86 -0.69 3.26
N ASN A 63 -19.09 -0.49 2.78
CA ASN A 63 -19.32 -0.35 1.35
C ASN A 63 -18.97 1.06 0.91
N ALA A 64 -18.17 1.21 -0.14
CA ALA A 64 -17.84 2.51 -0.69
C ALA A 64 -19.10 3.18 -1.25
N LEU A 65 -19.33 4.43 -0.87
CA LEU A 65 -20.45 5.28 -1.34
C LEU A 65 -19.99 6.28 -2.38
N SER A 66 -18.83 6.88 -2.17
CA SER A 66 -18.23 7.82 -3.12
C SER A 66 -16.71 7.79 -3.06
N LEU A 67 -16.08 8.22 -4.13
CA LEU A 67 -14.64 8.35 -4.25
C LEU A 67 -14.30 9.60 -5.07
N GLU A 68 -13.50 10.50 -4.50
CA GLU A 68 -13.16 11.77 -5.13
C GLU A 68 -11.66 12.03 -5.06
N GLU A 69 -11.04 12.43 -6.17
CA GLU A 69 -9.63 12.82 -6.21
C GLU A 69 -9.46 14.26 -5.78
N LYS A 70 -8.70 14.49 -4.71
CA LYS A 70 -8.34 15.83 -4.18
C LYS A 70 -9.52 16.80 -4.16
N PRO A 71 -10.61 16.44 -3.46
CA PRO A 71 -11.83 17.24 -3.45
C PRO A 71 -11.59 18.57 -2.71
N LYS A 72 -12.13 19.66 -3.22
CA LYS A 72 -12.08 20.96 -2.52
C LYS A 72 -12.89 20.97 -1.22
N VAL A 73 -13.93 20.16 -1.18
CA VAL A 73 -14.79 19.97 0.01
C VAL A 73 -14.94 18.47 0.20
N PRO A 74 -14.07 17.85 1.01
CA PRO A 74 -14.09 16.40 1.27
C PRO A 74 -15.40 15.96 1.95
N LYS A 75 -15.95 14.83 1.54
CA LYS A 75 -17.14 14.22 2.16
C LYS A 75 -16.82 13.40 3.39
N SER A 76 -15.57 13.01 3.56
CA SER A 76 -15.07 12.28 4.71
C SER A 76 -13.63 12.68 5.01
N ASN A 77 -13.10 12.24 6.16
CA ASN A 77 -11.70 12.39 6.52
C ASN A 77 -10.84 11.17 6.15
N PHE A 78 -11.38 10.26 5.33
CA PHE A 78 -10.69 9.03 4.97
C PHE A 78 -9.97 9.16 3.62
N ALA A 79 -8.66 9.34 3.69
CA ALA A 79 -7.78 9.30 2.53
C ALA A 79 -7.60 7.87 2.02
N VAL A 80 -7.38 7.72 0.73
CA VAL A 80 -7.03 6.46 0.07
C VAL A 80 -5.52 6.41 -0.13
N PRO A 81 -4.81 5.63 0.69
CA PRO A 81 -3.37 5.43 0.53
C PRO A 81 -3.02 4.73 -0.78
N GLY A 82 -1.75 4.87 -1.18
CA GLY A 82 -1.23 4.28 -2.39
C GLY A 82 -1.01 2.76 -2.32
N LEU A 83 -2.02 2.02 -1.91
CA LEU A 83 -2.04 0.54 -1.89
C LEU A 83 -3.40 0.05 -2.37
N TYR A 84 -3.39 -0.77 -3.40
CA TYR A 84 -4.57 -1.19 -4.13
C TYR A 84 -4.50 -2.66 -4.47
N PHE A 85 -5.65 -3.35 -4.45
CA PHE A 85 -5.78 -4.73 -4.93
C PHE A 85 -6.86 -4.79 -6.01
N TYR A 86 -6.58 -5.52 -7.06
CA TYR A 86 -7.48 -5.63 -8.21
C TYR A 86 -7.55 -7.05 -8.75
N ASP A 87 -8.71 -7.41 -9.24
CA ASP A 87 -8.83 -8.53 -10.18
C ASP A 87 -8.25 -8.16 -11.57
N ASN A 88 -8.25 -9.09 -12.48
CA ASN A 88 -7.65 -8.88 -13.80
C ASN A 88 -8.39 -7.88 -14.69
N GLN A 89 -9.64 -7.50 -14.35
CA GLN A 89 -10.39 -6.50 -15.12
C GLN A 89 -9.69 -5.13 -15.14
N VAL A 90 -8.82 -4.86 -14.16
CA VAL A 90 -8.10 -3.59 -14.03
C VAL A 90 -7.30 -3.22 -15.28
N VAL A 91 -6.74 -4.20 -15.99
CA VAL A 91 -5.96 -3.95 -17.21
C VAL A 91 -6.83 -3.34 -18.31
N GLU A 92 -8.03 -3.89 -18.50
CA GLU A 92 -8.96 -3.38 -19.51
C GLU A 92 -9.64 -2.08 -19.06
N ILE A 93 -9.98 -1.94 -17.78
CA ILE A 93 -10.51 -0.70 -17.21
C ILE A 93 -9.49 0.43 -17.43
N ALA A 94 -8.22 0.22 -17.08
CA ALA A 94 -7.18 1.22 -17.19
C ALA A 94 -6.91 1.69 -18.63
N LYS A 95 -7.17 0.85 -19.65
CA LYS A 95 -7.07 1.25 -21.06
C LYS A 95 -8.19 2.20 -21.51
N ASN A 96 -9.32 2.17 -20.81
CA ASN A 96 -10.54 2.85 -21.22
C ASN A 96 -10.91 4.07 -20.38
N ILE A 97 -10.15 4.38 -19.29
CA ILE A 97 -10.38 5.61 -18.54
C ILE A 97 -9.90 6.83 -19.34
N PRO A 98 -10.63 7.97 -19.28
CA PRO A 98 -10.17 9.22 -19.87
C PRO A 98 -9.06 9.86 -19.03
N ALA A 99 -8.24 10.70 -19.65
CA ALA A 99 -7.35 11.57 -18.92
C ALA A 99 -8.16 12.61 -18.11
N SER A 100 -7.69 12.90 -16.89
CA SER A 100 -8.29 13.93 -16.03
C SER A 100 -8.08 15.34 -16.61
N PRO A 101 -8.74 16.38 -16.08
CA PRO A 101 -8.47 17.77 -16.46
C PRO A 101 -7.01 18.21 -16.27
N ARG A 102 -6.23 17.45 -15.47
CA ARG A 102 -4.78 17.65 -15.29
C ARG A 102 -3.93 16.97 -16.38
N GLY A 103 -4.57 16.23 -17.29
CA GLY A 103 -3.92 15.45 -18.34
C GLY A 103 -3.32 14.13 -17.85
N GLU A 104 -3.70 13.67 -16.65
CA GLU A 104 -3.20 12.46 -16.02
C GLU A 104 -4.26 11.34 -16.01
N PHE A 105 -3.82 10.09 -16.06
CA PHE A 105 -4.68 8.93 -15.84
C PHE A 105 -4.72 8.63 -14.33
N GLU A 106 -5.83 8.99 -13.70
CA GLU A 106 -5.97 8.88 -12.25
C GLU A 106 -6.34 7.48 -11.82
N ILE A 107 -5.65 6.96 -10.81
CA ILE A 107 -6.01 5.67 -10.19
C ILE A 107 -7.42 5.73 -9.57
N THR A 108 -7.81 6.91 -9.10
CA THR A 108 -9.15 7.17 -8.57
C THR A 108 -10.24 6.91 -9.61
N ASP A 109 -9.99 7.19 -10.89
CA ASP A 109 -10.98 6.93 -11.94
C ASP A 109 -11.09 5.44 -12.27
N VAL A 110 -10.00 4.67 -12.15
CA VAL A 110 -10.07 3.20 -12.18
C VAL A 110 -10.95 2.68 -11.04
N ASN A 111 -10.73 3.18 -9.82
CA ASN A 111 -11.50 2.77 -8.64
C ASN A 111 -12.98 3.15 -8.75
N LYS A 112 -13.33 4.28 -9.37
CA LYS A 112 -14.72 4.69 -9.64
C LYS A 112 -15.45 3.69 -10.54
N VAL A 113 -14.79 3.12 -11.54
CA VAL A 113 -15.40 2.07 -12.38
C VAL A 113 -15.80 0.86 -11.54
N TYR A 114 -14.94 0.43 -10.62
CA TYR A 114 -15.29 -0.66 -9.69
C TYR A 114 -16.40 -0.25 -8.71
N LEU A 115 -16.40 1.00 -8.24
CA LEU A 115 -17.45 1.54 -7.39
C LEU A 115 -18.82 1.49 -8.09
N GLU A 116 -18.90 1.98 -9.34
CA GLU A 116 -20.12 1.95 -10.17
C GLU A 116 -20.64 0.53 -10.41
N ARG A 117 -19.72 -0.43 -10.55
CA ARG A 117 -20.03 -1.86 -10.68
C ARG A 117 -20.39 -2.53 -9.35
N LYS A 118 -20.32 -1.82 -8.22
CA LYS A 118 -20.47 -2.38 -6.86
C LYS A 118 -19.45 -3.49 -6.55
N GLN A 119 -18.26 -3.35 -7.07
CA GLN A 119 -17.14 -4.28 -6.94
C GLN A 119 -15.95 -3.66 -6.19
N LEU A 120 -16.15 -2.52 -5.50
CA LEU A 120 -15.11 -1.85 -4.71
C LEU A 120 -15.32 -2.15 -3.22
N GLN A 121 -14.32 -2.79 -2.61
CA GLN A 121 -14.25 -3.04 -1.17
C GLN A 121 -13.37 -1.99 -0.49
N VAL A 122 -13.67 -1.67 0.77
CA VAL A 122 -12.89 -0.72 1.58
C VAL A 122 -12.31 -1.42 2.79
N GLY A 123 -10.98 -1.43 2.90
CA GLY A 123 -10.26 -1.90 4.08
C GLY A 123 -9.91 -0.73 5.00
N ILE A 124 -10.52 -0.66 6.19
CA ILE A 124 -10.20 0.42 7.13
C ILE A 124 -8.89 0.11 7.85
N MET A 125 -7.93 1.02 7.76
CA MET A 125 -6.68 0.92 8.52
C MET A 125 -6.94 1.27 9.99
N ASN A 126 -6.61 0.33 10.86
CA ASN A 126 -6.86 0.44 12.28
C ASN A 126 -5.98 1.52 12.94
N ARG A 127 -6.49 2.07 14.04
CA ARG A 127 -5.72 2.94 14.93
C ARG A 127 -4.41 2.25 15.34
N GLY A 128 -3.29 2.96 15.19
CA GLY A 128 -1.95 2.42 15.42
C GLY A 128 -1.25 1.91 14.16
N THR A 129 -1.92 1.91 13.01
CA THR A 129 -1.25 1.84 11.70
C THR A 129 -0.73 3.23 11.36
N ALA A 130 0.53 3.33 10.97
CA ALA A 130 1.11 4.52 10.38
C ALA A 130 1.12 4.35 8.85
N TRP A 131 0.62 5.35 8.16
CA TRP A 131 0.82 5.56 6.74
C TRP A 131 1.57 6.87 6.55
N LEU A 132 2.65 6.83 5.79
CA LEU A 132 3.51 7.96 5.50
C LEU A 132 3.63 8.08 3.98
N ASP A 133 3.21 9.21 3.46
CA ASP A 133 3.41 9.62 2.07
C ASP A 133 4.69 10.47 2.01
N THR A 134 5.68 10.05 1.22
CA THR A 134 6.99 10.72 1.15
C THR A 134 7.12 11.63 -0.09
N GLY A 135 5.99 12.14 -0.60
CA GLY A 135 5.93 12.94 -1.81
C GLY A 135 6.50 14.36 -1.70
N THR A 136 6.83 14.85 -0.50
CA THR A 136 7.47 16.16 -0.27
C THR A 136 8.74 16.01 0.55
N PHE A 137 9.62 17.04 0.51
CA PHE A 137 10.83 17.03 1.35
C PHE A 137 10.52 16.94 2.84
N GLU A 138 9.46 17.61 3.29
CA GLU A 138 9.02 17.61 4.68
C GLU A 138 8.50 16.23 5.08
N SER A 139 7.56 15.65 4.33
CA SER A 139 7.02 14.33 4.62
C SER A 139 8.07 13.22 4.51
N LEU A 140 9.06 13.35 3.62
CA LEU A 140 10.20 12.44 3.56
C LEU A 140 11.06 12.54 4.83
N ALA A 141 11.32 13.74 5.35
CA ALA A 141 12.06 13.93 6.60
C ALA A 141 11.33 13.30 7.79
N ASP A 142 10.02 13.51 7.89
CA ASP A 142 9.17 12.92 8.92
C ASP A 142 9.18 11.38 8.85
N ALA A 143 9.09 10.82 7.64
CA ALA A 143 9.16 9.38 7.42
C ALA A 143 10.54 8.82 7.84
N CYS A 144 11.64 9.48 7.51
CA CYS A 144 12.98 9.09 7.95
C CYS A 144 13.10 9.09 9.48
N GLU A 145 12.57 10.12 10.15
CA GLU A 145 12.59 10.20 11.61
C GLU A 145 11.71 9.11 12.24
N PHE A 146 10.52 8.87 11.71
CA PHE A 146 9.65 7.78 12.16
C PHE A 146 10.36 6.42 12.06
N VAL A 147 10.91 6.09 10.90
CA VAL A 147 11.64 4.83 10.67
C VAL A 147 12.81 4.71 11.65
N ARG A 148 13.61 5.77 11.78
CA ARG A 148 14.75 5.82 12.70
C ARG A 148 14.35 5.52 14.15
N VAL A 149 13.26 6.15 14.61
CA VAL A 149 12.79 5.97 16.00
C VAL A 149 12.30 4.53 16.22
N ILE A 150 11.46 4.02 15.32
CA ILE A 150 10.90 2.66 15.43
C ILE A 150 12.03 1.62 15.40
N GLU A 151 12.93 1.68 14.42
CA GLU A 151 14.03 0.73 14.30
C GLU A 151 14.95 0.74 15.54
N LYS A 152 15.25 1.94 16.05
CA LYS A 152 16.08 2.09 17.26
C LYS A 152 15.39 1.52 18.51
N ARG A 153 14.08 1.67 18.64
CA ARG A 153 13.34 1.26 19.85
C ARG A 153 12.93 -0.21 19.83
N GLN A 154 12.56 -0.73 18.67
CA GLN A 154 12.04 -2.09 18.54
C GLN A 154 13.10 -3.10 18.06
N SER A 155 14.30 -2.64 17.72
CA SER A 155 15.37 -3.50 17.18
C SER A 155 14.90 -4.32 15.95
N GLN A 156 14.02 -3.73 15.15
CA GLN A 156 13.46 -4.30 13.92
C GLN A 156 13.80 -3.40 12.75
N LYS A 157 13.82 -3.96 11.55
CA LYS A 157 13.95 -3.19 10.31
C LYS A 157 12.60 -3.02 9.64
N ILE A 158 12.29 -1.81 9.19
CA ILE A 158 11.11 -1.54 8.36
C ILE A 158 11.49 -1.79 6.90
N GLY A 159 10.64 -2.53 6.16
CA GLY A 159 10.88 -2.83 4.75
C GLY A 159 12.02 -3.83 4.50
N CYS A 160 12.38 -4.66 5.48
CA CYS A 160 13.40 -5.70 5.32
C CYS A 160 12.84 -6.89 4.53
N ILE A 161 13.07 -6.91 3.23
CA ILE A 161 12.53 -7.93 2.33
C ILE A 161 13.05 -9.33 2.64
N GLU A 162 14.29 -9.47 3.09
CA GLU A 162 14.90 -10.73 3.46
C GLU A 162 14.25 -11.30 4.73
N GLU A 163 13.91 -10.46 5.69
CA GLU A 163 13.16 -10.89 6.88
C GLU A 163 11.77 -11.38 6.50
N VAL A 164 11.05 -10.63 5.64
CA VAL A 164 9.73 -11.04 5.16
C VAL A 164 9.83 -12.38 4.43
N ALA A 165 10.76 -12.53 3.50
CA ALA A 165 10.97 -13.79 2.78
C ALA A 165 11.26 -14.96 3.70
N PHE A 166 12.08 -14.75 4.73
CA PHE A 166 12.41 -15.78 5.72
C PHE A 166 11.20 -16.16 6.60
N ARG A 167 10.44 -15.16 7.09
CA ARG A 167 9.24 -15.41 7.93
C ARG A 167 8.12 -16.08 7.15
N MET A 168 7.97 -15.74 5.87
CA MET A 168 7.00 -16.35 4.95
C MET A 168 7.44 -17.73 4.45
N GLY A 169 8.68 -18.14 4.71
CA GLY A 169 9.21 -19.44 4.27
C GLY A 169 9.60 -19.49 2.80
N PHE A 170 9.74 -18.36 2.13
CA PHE A 170 10.22 -18.26 0.74
C PHE A 170 11.72 -18.56 0.65
N ILE A 171 12.45 -18.29 1.73
CA ILE A 171 13.85 -18.66 1.91
C ILE A 171 14.05 -19.36 3.26
N ASP A 172 15.04 -20.25 3.33
CA ASP A 172 15.46 -20.90 4.56
C ASP A 172 16.56 -20.09 5.29
N LYS A 173 17.01 -20.59 6.45
CA LYS A 173 18.06 -19.92 7.23
C LYS A 173 19.40 -19.89 6.51
N ALA A 174 19.73 -20.92 5.74
CA ALA A 174 20.98 -20.97 4.99
C ALA A 174 21.01 -19.90 3.90
N GLN A 175 19.92 -19.78 3.15
CA GLN A 175 19.76 -18.73 2.14
C GLN A 175 19.78 -17.32 2.74
N LEU A 176 19.14 -17.13 3.91
CA LEU A 176 19.18 -15.86 4.65
C LEU A 176 20.63 -15.47 5.04
N LEU A 177 21.44 -16.45 5.49
CA LEU A 177 22.84 -16.18 5.85
C LEU A 177 23.68 -15.79 4.64
N VAL A 178 23.46 -16.42 3.47
CA VAL A 178 24.11 -16.03 2.21
C VAL A 178 23.76 -14.59 1.84
N LEU A 179 22.49 -14.18 2.02
CA LEU A 179 22.08 -12.78 1.79
C LEU A 179 22.72 -11.83 2.80
N ALA A 180 22.77 -12.22 4.09
CA ALA A 180 23.42 -11.44 5.14
C ALA A 180 24.91 -11.18 4.87
N ASP A 181 25.59 -12.13 4.23
CA ASP A 181 27.01 -12.01 3.91
C ASP A 181 27.28 -10.94 2.84
N LYS A 182 26.31 -10.63 1.96
CA LYS A 182 26.41 -9.50 1.04
C LYS A 182 26.51 -8.15 1.76
N TYR A 183 25.97 -8.08 2.96
CA TYR A 183 25.95 -6.89 3.82
C TYR A 183 26.85 -7.02 5.06
N ALA A 184 27.86 -7.90 5.02
CA ALA A 184 28.69 -8.29 6.17
C ALA A 184 29.34 -7.11 6.92
N LYS A 185 29.59 -5.99 6.22
CA LYS A 185 30.22 -4.77 6.77
C LYS A 185 29.21 -3.74 7.30
N SER A 186 27.94 -4.11 7.42
CA SER A 186 26.89 -3.19 7.85
C SER A 186 26.06 -3.78 9.00
N GLY A 187 25.44 -2.92 9.80
CA GLY A 187 24.48 -3.33 10.83
C GLY A 187 23.25 -4.06 10.25
N TYR A 188 22.97 -3.91 8.96
CA TYR A 188 21.91 -4.64 8.28
C TYR A 188 22.24 -6.14 8.15
N GLY A 189 23.47 -6.49 7.72
CA GLY A 189 23.90 -7.88 7.66
C GLY A 189 23.94 -8.55 9.03
N GLU A 190 24.35 -7.83 10.08
CA GLU A 190 24.29 -8.32 11.45
C GLU A 190 22.85 -8.58 11.92
N TYR A 191 21.93 -7.67 11.58
CA TYR A 191 20.50 -7.85 11.84
C TYR A 191 19.96 -9.14 11.22
N LEU A 192 20.22 -9.39 9.93
CA LEU A 192 19.77 -10.60 9.22
C LEU A 192 20.32 -11.89 9.86
N ARG A 193 21.59 -11.90 10.29
CA ARG A 193 22.18 -13.07 10.96
C ARG A 193 21.46 -13.40 12.26
N ASN A 194 21.03 -12.40 13.00
CA ASN A 194 20.41 -12.52 14.32
C ASN A 194 18.90 -12.81 14.27
N LEU A 195 18.27 -12.80 13.08
CA LEU A 195 16.87 -13.14 12.93
C LEU A 195 16.59 -14.57 13.40
N LYS A 196 15.57 -14.71 14.26
CA LYS A 196 15.01 -15.99 14.68
C LYS A 196 13.68 -16.20 13.98
N LYS A 197 13.34 -17.44 13.75
CA LYS A 197 12.05 -17.80 13.14
C LYS A 197 10.91 -17.61 14.12
#